data_71f6f62ec283f397fce958efea757303
#
_entry.id   71f6f62ec283f397fce958efea757303
#
_cell.length_a   1.000
_cell.length_b   1.000
_cell.length_c   1.000
_cell.angle_alpha   90.00
_cell.angle_beta   90.00
_cell.angle_gamma   90.00
#
_symmetry.space_group_name_H-M   'P 1'
#
loop_
_entity.id
_entity.type
_entity.pdbx_description
1 polymer ?
#
loop_
_entity_poly.entity_id
_entity_poly.type
_entity_poly.pdbx_seq_one_letter_code
_entity_poly.pdbx_strand_id
1 'polypeptide(L)'
;MRVINLSSGSDGNLTYIESENARILVDDGLSCKETQSRLNLIGVDGKSLDAIVVTHEHVDHVKGINVFSQKFDIPVYAHEDVWKNLYDKLDKIPDQNKKIFNEAFAIKDLIINPIELPHDVKCFGYKIENGDRKIGILTDLGHTDERIFEGVKGCQLVYLEANHDINMLKNCEKYPLSLKMRIAGKNGHLSNDASENFAEKLIATGTKQIVLAHLSKENNTPQLAYNYITSLLAEKGFNEGETFRIDVA
;
A
#
# COMPACT_ATOMS: atom_id res chain seq x y z
N MET A 1 -7.04 -14.34 -8.38
CA MET A 1 -7.06 -13.14 -7.51
C MET A 1 -7.02 -11.91 -8.39
N ARG A 2 -7.90 -10.93 -8.17
CA ARG A 2 -7.95 -9.63 -8.87
C ARG A 2 -7.52 -8.56 -7.89
N VAL A 3 -6.65 -7.64 -8.31
CA VAL A 3 -6.16 -6.54 -7.48
C VAL A 3 -6.31 -5.26 -8.26
N ILE A 4 -6.90 -4.24 -7.66
CA ILE A 4 -7.10 -2.94 -8.27
C ILE A 4 -6.76 -1.85 -7.25
N ASN A 5 -5.78 -1.03 -7.57
CA ASN A 5 -5.59 0.21 -6.83
C ASN A 5 -6.65 1.21 -7.26
N LEU A 6 -7.47 1.63 -6.32
CA LEU A 6 -8.55 2.59 -6.54
C LEU A 6 -8.12 4.02 -6.21
N SER A 7 -7.10 4.17 -5.38
CA SER A 7 -6.47 5.45 -5.04
C SER A 7 -5.10 5.20 -4.43
N SER A 8 -4.13 6.06 -4.74
CA SER A 8 -2.78 6.00 -4.17
C SER A 8 -2.22 7.40 -3.96
N GLY A 9 -1.55 7.61 -2.82
CA GLY A 9 -0.88 8.87 -2.45
C GLY A 9 -1.56 9.61 -1.30
N SER A 10 -1.01 10.76 -0.93
CA SER A 10 -1.37 11.53 0.27
C SER A 10 -2.81 12.06 0.33
N ASP A 11 -3.60 11.95 -0.75
CA ASP A 11 -5.01 12.32 -0.74
C ASP A 11 -5.92 11.17 -0.30
N GLY A 12 -5.41 9.95 -0.30
CA GLY A 12 -6.11 8.76 0.15
C GLY A 12 -5.64 7.49 -0.57
N ASN A 13 -5.43 6.45 0.21
CA ASN A 13 -5.01 5.15 -0.24
C ASN A 13 -6.18 4.17 -0.14
N LEU A 14 -6.38 3.38 -1.19
CA LEU A 14 -7.48 2.43 -1.29
C LEU A 14 -7.14 1.36 -2.32
N THR A 15 -6.92 0.13 -1.87
CA THR A 15 -6.66 -1.01 -2.75
C THR A 15 -7.74 -2.09 -2.56
N TYR A 16 -8.40 -2.46 -3.65
CA TYR A 16 -9.38 -3.54 -3.69
C TYR A 16 -8.72 -4.86 -4.09
N ILE A 17 -9.04 -5.93 -3.36
CA ILE A 17 -8.55 -7.29 -3.60
C ILE A 17 -9.73 -8.26 -3.58
N GLU A 18 -9.80 -9.09 -4.62
CA GLU A 18 -10.85 -10.12 -4.79
C GLU A 18 -10.22 -11.48 -5.11
N SER A 19 -10.64 -12.49 -4.37
CA SER A 19 -10.44 -13.90 -4.68
C SER A 19 -11.73 -14.54 -5.19
N GLU A 20 -11.81 -15.84 -5.20
CA GLU A 20 -13.04 -16.56 -5.51
C GLU A 20 -14.11 -16.34 -4.41
N ASN A 21 -13.69 -16.30 -3.15
CA ASN A 21 -14.60 -16.26 -2.01
C ASN A 21 -14.52 -14.98 -1.18
N ALA A 22 -13.47 -14.18 -1.30
CA ALA A 22 -13.25 -12.99 -0.48
C ALA A 22 -13.12 -11.72 -1.31
N ARG A 23 -13.63 -10.60 -0.74
CA ARG A 23 -13.47 -9.24 -1.24
C ARG A 23 -13.06 -8.34 -0.10
N ILE A 24 -11.89 -7.77 -0.18
CA ILE A 24 -11.36 -6.91 0.88
C ILE A 24 -10.86 -5.57 0.34
N LEU A 25 -10.80 -4.59 1.23
CA LEU A 25 -10.02 -3.37 1.02
C LEU A 25 -8.75 -3.43 1.85
N VAL A 26 -7.66 -2.93 1.31
CA VAL A 26 -6.51 -2.51 2.10
C VAL A 26 -6.55 -0.99 2.15
N ASP A 27 -6.75 -0.47 3.35
CA ASP A 27 -7.05 0.92 3.69
C ASP A 27 -8.35 1.48 3.08
N ASP A 28 -8.80 2.60 3.60
CA ASP A 28 -9.85 3.45 3.05
C ASP A 28 -9.60 4.91 3.45
N GLY A 29 -8.63 5.52 2.77
CA GLY A 29 -8.23 6.91 2.99
C GLY A 29 -9.14 7.94 2.32
N LEU A 30 -10.18 7.51 1.62
CA LEU A 30 -11.13 8.38 0.93
C LEU A 30 -12.36 8.66 1.80
N SER A 31 -13.27 9.52 1.36
CA SER A 31 -14.58 9.61 2.00
C SER A 31 -15.42 8.38 1.62
N CYS A 32 -16.33 7.96 2.51
CA CYS A 32 -17.25 6.84 2.26
C CYS A 32 -18.01 6.98 0.92
N LYS A 33 -18.39 8.20 0.53
CA LYS A 33 -19.03 8.48 -0.76
C LYS A 33 -18.09 8.22 -1.93
N GLU A 34 -16.86 8.67 -1.83
CA GLU A 34 -15.85 8.50 -2.87
C GLU A 34 -15.45 7.02 -3.00
N THR A 35 -15.22 6.33 -1.88
CA THR A 35 -14.94 4.89 -1.85
C THR A 35 -16.04 4.10 -2.57
N GLN A 36 -17.32 4.36 -2.24
CA GLN A 36 -18.44 3.70 -2.92
C GLN A 36 -18.48 4.04 -4.41
N SER A 37 -18.20 5.30 -4.79
CA SER A 37 -18.15 5.70 -6.19
C SER A 37 -17.09 4.91 -6.97
N ARG A 38 -15.89 4.77 -6.42
CA ARG A 38 -14.78 4.02 -7.05
C ARG A 38 -15.04 2.52 -7.12
N LEU A 39 -15.64 1.95 -6.09
CA LEU A 39 -16.08 0.55 -6.12
C LEU A 39 -17.14 0.32 -7.20
N ASN A 40 -18.10 1.23 -7.35
CA ASN A 40 -19.12 1.12 -8.39
C ASN A 40 -18.53 1.15 -9.82
N LEU A 41 -17.43 1.91 -10.05
CA LEU A 41 -16.75 1.94 -11.35
C LEU A 41 -16.18 0.59 -11.76
N ILE A 42 -15.85 -0.26 -10.78
CA ILE A 42 -15.34 -1.62 -11.00
C ILE A 42 -16.42 -2.69 -10.83
N GLY A 43 -17.69 -2.29 -10.67
CA GLY A 43 -18.84 -3.20 -10.53
C GLY A 43 -18.99 -3.83 -9.16
N VAL A 44 -18.43 -3.24 -8.09
CA VAL A 44 -18.46 -3.76 -6.73
C VAL A 44 -19.38 -2.90 -5.85
N ASP A 45 -20.32 -3.55 -5.16
CA ASP A 45 -21.11 -2.91 -4.10
C ASP A 45 -20.35 -3.03 -2.76
N GLY A 46 -20.27 -1.94 -1.99
CA GLY A 46 -19.67 -1.93 -0.67
C GLY A 46 -20.22 -3.01 0.27
N LYS A 47 -21.50 -3.37 0.15
CA LYS A 47 -22.12 -4.46 0.90
C LYS A 47 -21.53 -5.84 0.63
N SER A 48 -20.83 -6.02 -0.48
CA SER A 48 -20.22 -7.29 -0.85
C SER A 48 -18.82 -7.47 -0.31
N LEU A 49 -18.29 -6.47 0.40
CA LEU A 49 -16.97 -6.55 1.02
C LEU A 49 -17.02 -7.37 2.31
N ASP A 50 -15.99 -8.15 2.53
CA ASP A 50 -15.84 -9.03 3.69
C ASP A 50 -15.00 -8.40 4.80
N ALA A 51 -14.11 -7.46 4.46
CA ALA A 51 -13.23 -6.80 5.42
C ALA A 51 -12.56 -5.55 4.86
N ILE A 52 -12.10 -4.70 5.78
CA ILE A 52 -11.08 -3.67 5.56
C ILE A 52 -9.86 -4.05 6.40
N VAL A 53 -8.67 -4.07 5.79
CA VAL A 53 -7.39 -4.34 6.46
C VAL A 53 -6.59 -3.04 6.49
N VAL A 54 -6.18 -2.59 7.67
CA VAL A 54 -5.56 -1.29 7.89
C VAL A 54 -4.06 -1.42 8.02
N THR A 55 -3.30 -0.59 7.30
CA THR A 55 -1.84 -0.53 7.39
C THR A 55 -1.39 0.25 8.62
N HIS A 56 -1.89 1.46 8.82
CA HIS A 56 -1.56 2.36 9.94
C HIS A 56 -2.62 3.47 10.11
N GLU A 57 -2.42 4.36 11.11
CA GLU A 57 -3.45 5.31 11.55
C GLU A 57 -3.45 6.68 10.85
N HIS A 58 -2.65 6.94 9.83
CA HIS A 58 -2.69 8.22 9.11
C HIS A 58 -4.02 8.45 8.38
N VAL A 59 -4.41 9.71 8.29
CA VAL A 59 -5.75 10.10 7.79
C VAL A 59 -5.98 9.64 6.35
N ASP A 60 -4.97 9.67 5.51
CA ASP A 60 -5.02 9.23 4.12
C ASP A 60 -5.10 7.70 3.95
N HIS A 61 -5.13 6.94 5.07
CA HIS A 61 -5.38 5.50 5.11
C HIS A 61 -6.69 5.15 5.81
N VAL A 62 -7.21 5.99 6.71
CA VAL A 62 -8.33 5.60 7.57
C VAL A 62 -9.55 6.51 7.50
N LYS A 63 -9.52 7.60 6.73
CA LYS A 63 -10.54 8.67 6.70
C LYS A 63 -11.97 8.16 6.46
N GLY A 64 -12.15 7.17 5.61
CA GLY A 64 -13.46 6.61 5.25
C GLY A 64 -13.93 5.50 6.16
N ILE A 65 -13.01 4.80 6.80
CA ILE A 65 -13.24 3.52 7.49
C ILE A 65 -14.40 3.60 8.48
N ASN A 66 -14.41 4.63 9.33
CA ASN A 66 -15.41 4.77 10.40
C ASN A 66 -16.85 4.79 9.85
N VAL A 67 -17.08 5.56 8.81
CA VAL A 67 -18.40 5.69 8.19
C VAL A 67 -18.71 4.50 7.29
N PHE A 68 -17.71 4.00 6.55
CA PHE A 68 -17.89 2.92 5.60
C PHE A 68 -18.18 1.60 6.31
N SER A 69 -17.39 1.24 7.33
CA SER A 69 -17.60 0.05 8.15
C SER A 69 -18.98 0.08 8.85
N GLN A 70 -19.34 1.20 9.48
CA GLN A 70 -20.66 1.34 10.12
C GLN A 70 -21.81 1.17 9.12
N LYS A 71 -21.71 1.81 7.95
CA LYS A 71 -22.79 1.82 6.96
C LYS A 71 -23.05 0.44 6.35
N PHE A 72 -22.00 -0.33 6.12
CA PHE A 72 -22.08 -1.61 5.41
C PHE A 72 -21.85 -2.82 6.31
N ASP A 73 -21.68 -2.59 7.63
CA ASP A 73 -21.42 -3.62 8.64
C ASP A 73 -20.18 -4.49 8.33
N ILE A 74 -19.08 -3.83 7.94
CA ILE A 74 -17.86 -4.49 7.48
C ILE A 74 -16.84 -4.56 8.62
N PRO A 75 -16.28 -5.75 8.91
CA PRO A 75 -15.19 -5.90 9.87
C PRO A 75 -13.92 -5.14 9.44
N VAL A 76 -13.25 -4.52 10.41
CA VAL A 76 -11.99 -3.81 10.23
C VAL A 76 -10.89 -4.52 11.00
N TYR A 77 -9.87 -4.95 10.26
CA TYR A 77 -8.71 -5.65 10.80
C TYR A 77 -7.53 -4.70 10.90
N ALA A 78 -6.93 -4.57 12.07
CA ALA A 78 -5.69 -3.85 12.28
C ALA A 78 -4.83 -4.55 13.34
N HIS A 79 -3.51 -4.31 13.29
CA HIS A 79 -2.61 -4.78 14.33
C HIS A 79 -2.95 -4.13 15.68
N GLU A 80 -2.70 -4.84 16.78
CA GLU A 80 -2.99 -4.34 18.12
C GLU A 80 -2.46 -2.93 18.37
N ASP A 81 -1.20 -2.67 17.97
CA ASP A 81 -0.57 -1.36 18.18
C ASP A 81 -1.19 -0.26 17.30
N VAL A 82 -1.67 -0.58 16.11
CA VAL A 82 -2.41 0.35 15.25
C VAL A 82 -3.78 0.65 15.85
N TRP A 83 -4.48 -0.37 16.37
CA TRP A 83 -5.76 -0.18 17.07
C TRP A 83 -5.66 0.76 18.26
N LYS A 84 -4.56 0.71 19.06
CA LYS A 84 -4.36 1.62 20.20
C LYS A 84 -4.50 3.09 19.82
N ASN A 85 -4.09 3.46 18.61
CA ASN A 85 -4.14 4.82 18.09
C ASN A 85 -5.43 5.11 17.29
N LEU A 86 -6.21 4.08 16.95
CA LEU A 86 -7.42 4.20 16.17
C LEU A 86 -8.71 4.19 17.01
N TYR A 87 -8.67 3.72 18.25
CA TYR A 87 -9.88 3.55 19.07
C TYR A 87 -10.76 4.79 19.13
N ASP A 88 -10.15 5.96 19.38
CA ASP A 88 -10.87 7.23 19.48
C ASP A 88 -11.26 7.81 18.10
N LYS A 89 -10.52 7.44 17.05
CA LYS A 89 -10.78 7.88 15.66
C LYS A 89 -11.88 7.09 14.98
N LEU A 90 -11.99 5.80 15.34
CA LEU A 90 -12.92 4.83 14.75
C LEU A 90 -14.01 4.41 15.76
N ASP A 91 -14.55 5.38 16.48
CA ASP A 91 -15.51 5.23 17.58
C ASP A 91 -16.89 4.69 17.15
N LYS A 92 -17.26 4.86 15.87
CA LYS A 92 -18.54 4.39 15.31
C LYS A 92 -18.53 2.93 14.86
N ILE A 93 -17.36 2.31 14.82
CA ILE A 93 -17.26 0.89 14.46
C ILE A 93 -17.75 0.06 15.63
N PRO A 94 -18.78 -0.81 15.44
CA PRO A 94 -19.23 -1.72 16.48
C PRO A 94 -18.09 -2.62 16.95
N ASP A 95 -18.04 -2.95 18.24
CA ASP A 95 -16.94 -3.75 18.81
C ASP A 95 -16.80 -5.13 18.15
N GLN A 96 -17.91 -5.74 17.74
CA GLN A 96 -17.87 -7.01 17.00
C GLN A 96 -17.16 -6.90 15.64
N ASN A 97 -17.06 -5.70 15.07
CA ASN A 97 -16.38 -5.42 13.80
C ASN A 97 -14.92 -4.98 13.97
N LYS A 98 -14.47 -4.70 15.18
CA LYS A 98 -13.08 -4.43 15.50
C LYS A 98 -12.32 -5.76 15.62
N LYS A 99 -11.49 -6.10 14.63
CA LYS A 99 -10.70 -7.33 14.59
C LYS A 99 -9.23 -7.02 14.80
N ILE A 100 -8.64 -7.65 15.79
CA ILE A 100 -7.21 -7.48 16.12
C ILE A 100 -6.44 -8.67 15.58
N PHE A 101 -5.28 -8.41 14.99
CA PHE A 101 -4.29 -9.43 14.66
C PHE A 101 -2.90 -9.03 15.19
N ASN A 102 -2.05 -9.99 15.44
CA ASN A 102 -0.62 -9.83 15.78
C ASN A 102 0.26 -10.72 14.90
N GLU A 103 -0.34 -11.65 14.19
CA GLU A 103 0.30 -12.62 13.30
C GLU A 103 -0.48 -12.73 11.99
N ALA A 104 -0.06 -13.64 11.13
CA ALA A 104 -0.80 -13.97 9.92
C ALA A 104 -2.21 -14.45 10.25
N PHE A 105 -3.18 -14.03 9.46
CA PHE A 105 -4.59 -14.38 9.64
C PHE A 105 -5.26 -14.65 8.29
N ALA A 106 -6.46 -15.24 8.34
CA ALA A 106 -7.23 -15.54 7.15
C ALA A 106 -8.53 -14.74 7.10
N ILE A 107 -8.88 -14.29 5.91
CA ILE A 107 -10.22 -13.80 5.56
C ILE A 107 -10.72 -14.70 4.44
N LYS A 108 -11.57 -15.65 4.78
CA LYS A 108 -12.03 -16.72 3.88
C LYS A 108 -10.85 -17.48 3.25
N ASP A 109 -10.64 -17.36 1.95
CA ASP A 109 -9.57 -18.02 1.18
C ASP A 109 -8.32 -17.14 0.95
N LEU A 110 -8.29 -15.94 1.54
CA LEU A 110 -7.11 -15.08 1.56
C LEU A 110 -6.32 -15.26 2.86
N ILE A 111 -5.01 -15.48 2.75
CA ILE A 111 -4.08 -15.45 3.89
C ILE A 111 -3.34 -14.11 3.85
N ILE A 112 -3.43 -13.35 4.94
CA ILE A 112 -2.84 -12.03 5.10
C ILE A 112 -1.65 -12.14 6.06
N ASN A 113 -0.44 -11.88 5.56
CA ASN A 113 0.79 -11.88 6.32
C ASN A 113 1.26 -10.43 6.53
N PRO A 114 1.20 -9.89 7.75
CA PRO A 114 1.67 -8.54 8.04
C PRO A 114 3.21 -8.48 8.00
N ILE A 115 3.74 -7.38 7.46
CA ILE A 115 5.16 -7.07 7.38
C ILE A 115 5.34 -5.70 8.01
N GLU A 116 6.00 -5.63 9.16
CA GLU A 116 6.26 -4.33 9.81
C GLU A 116 7.16 -3.47 8.95
N LEU A 117 6.75 -2.21 8.70
CA LEU A 117 7.45 -1.25 7.87
C LEU A 117 8.05 -0.11 8.72
N PRO A 118 9.24 0.40 8.35
CA PRO A 118 9.86 1.53 9.02
C PRO A 118 9.18 2.84 8.63
N HIS A 119 8.26 3.30 9.46
CA HIS A 119 7.52 4.54 9.29
C HIS A 119 7.52 5.35 10.59
N ASP A 120 7.03 6.60 10.56
CA ASP A 120 6.99 7.47 11.74
C ASP A 120 5.91 7.06 12.77
N VAL A 121 5.01 6.17 12.38
CA VAL A 121 4.06 5.47 13.24
C VAL A 121 4.16 3.96 13.02
N LYS A 122 3.49 3.16 13.84
CA LYS A 122 3.42 1.72 13.65
C LYS A 122 2.70 1.41 12.35
N CYS A 123 3.43 0.86 11.38
CA CYS A 123 2.95 0.64 10.02
C CYS A 123 3.22 -0.78 9.55
N PHE A 124 2.29 -1.33 8.78
CA PHE A 124 2.39 -2.67 8.19
C PHE A 124 2.12 -2.64 6.69
N GLY A 125 3.01 -3.25 5.94
CA GLY A 125 2.70 -3.78 4.62
C GLY A 125 2.11 -5.17 4.72
N TYR A 126 1.68 -5.74 3.60
CA TYR A 126 1.07 -7.06 3.58
C TYR A 126 1.57 -7.90 2.42
N LYS A 127 1.84 -9.18 2.70
CA LYS A 127 1.81 -10.23 1.69
C LYS A 127 0.46 -10.93 1.77
N ILE A 128 -0.30 -10.93 0.68
CA ILE A 128 -1.63 -11.54 0.60
C ILE A 128 -1.56 -12.71 -0.38
N GLU A 129 -1.98 -13.87 0.09
CA GLU A 129 -1.86 -15.14 -0.63
C GLU A 129 -3.25 -15.77 -0.86
N ASN A 130 -3.42 -16.34 -2.05
CA ASN A 130 -4.54 -17.21 -2.42
C ASN A 130 -3.99 -18.37 -3.25
N GLY A 131 -3.71 -19.48 -2.62
CA GLY A 131 -2.98 -20.59 -3.22
C GLY A 131 -1.60 -20.15 -3.73
N ASP A 132 -1.33 -20.36 -5.00
CA ASP A 132 -0.05 -20.01 -5.64
C ASP A 132 0.07 -18.51 -5.97
N ARG A 133 -1.02 -17.76 -5.89
CA ARG A 133 -1.04 -16.32 -6.18
C ARG A 133 -0.68 -15.51 -4.94
N LYS A 134 0.38 -14.70 -5.04
CA LYS A 134 0.91 -13.88 -3.94
C LYS A 134 1.13 -12.47 -4.41
N ILE A 135 0.65 -11.52 -3.63
CA ILE A 135 0.85 -10.09 -3.87
C ILE A 135 1.48 -9.43 -2.65
N GLY A 136 2.29 -8.41 -2.88
CA GLY A 136 2.87 -7.56 -1.85
C GLY A 136 2.28 -6.15 -1.92
N ILE A 137 2.05 -5.52 -0.77
CA ILE A 137 1.71 -4.10 -0.65
C ILE A 137 2.70 -3.48 0.32
N LEU A 138 3.53 -2.57 -0.17
CA LEU A 138 4.60 -1.90 0.56
C LEU A 138 4.52 -0.39 0.29
N THR A 139 3.72 0.31 1.07
CA THR A 139 3.59 1.78 1.05
C THR A 139 3.87 2.31 2.44
N ASP A 140 4.36 3.54 2.52
CA ASP A 140 4.72 4.21 3.76
C ASP A 140 5.89 3.54 4.48
N LEU A 141 7.04 3.57 3.81
CA LEU A 141 8.28 3.05 4.37
C LEU A 141 9.48 3.93 3.99
N GLY A 142 10.32 4.26 4.97
CA GLY A 142 11.49 5.12 4.76
C GLY A 142 12.71 4.39 4.22
N HIS A 143 12.78 3.08 4.36
CA HIS A 143 13.83 2.22 3.80
C HIS A 143 13.37 0.78 3.67
N THR A 144 14.13 -0.01 2.93
CA THR A 144 13.94 -1.47 2.80
C THR A 144 15.09 -2.21 3.46
N ASP A 145 14.81 -3.37 4.00
CA ASP A 145 15.78 -4.29 4.61
C ASP A 145 15.52 -5.73 4.15
N GLU A 146 16.35 -6.66 4.61
CA GLU A 146 16.24 -8.07 4.25
C GLU A 146 14.94 -8.70 4.80
N ARG A 147 14.43 -8.26 5.95
CA ARG A 147 13.19 -8.74 6.54
C ARG A 147 12.00 -8.39 5.65
N ILE A 148 11.95 -7.16 5.13
CA ILE A 148 10.90 -6.72 4.20
C ILE A 148 11.02 -7.50 2.88
N PHE A 149 12.24 -7.69 2.39
CA PHE A 149 12.48 -8.47 1.18
C PHE A 149 11.99 -9.92 1.31
N GLU A 150 12.39 -10.64 2.36
CA GLU A 150 11.92 -12.01 2.61
C GLU A 150 10.40 -12.05 2.84
N GLY A 151 9.83 -11.00 3.43
CA GLY A 151 8.38 -10.86 3.63
C GLY A 151 7.58 -10.87 2.33
N VAL A 152 8.09 -10.30 1.23
CA VAL A 152 7.40 -10.24 -0.07
C VAL A 152 8.01 -11.13 -1.15
N LYS A 153 9.08 -11.84 -0.83
CA LYS A 153 9.73 -12.77 -1.74
C LYS A 153 8.73 -13.81 -2.29
N GLY A 154 8.78 -14.03 -3.60
CA GLY A 154 7.86 -14.92 -4.30
C GLY A 154 6.49 -14.30 -4.63
N CYS A 155 6.26 -13.02 -4.35
CA CYS A 155 5.10 -12.30 -4.86
C CYS A 155 5.24 -12.10 -6.37
N GLN A 156 4.19 -12.41 -7.12
CA GLN A 156 4.14 -12.16 -8.56
C GLN A 156 3.86 -10.69 -8.88
N LEU A 157 3.14 -10.00 -8.00
CA LEU A 157 2.80 -8.58 -8.07
C LEU A 157 3.20 -7.91 -6.76
N VAL A 158 3.89 -6.76 -6.84
CA VAL A 158 4.19 -5.92 -5.67
C VAL A 158 3.79 -4.47 -5.96
N TYR A 159 2.94 -3.91 -5.10
CA TYR A 159 2.75 -2.47 -4.97
C TYR A 159 3.89 -1.94 -4.12
N LEU A 160 4.76 -1.14 -4.73
CA LEU A 160 5.98 -0.63 -4.11
C LEU A 160 5.94 0.89 -4.08
N GLU A 161 6.17 1.47 -2.93
CA GLU A 161 6.28 2.91 -2.81
C GLU A 161 7.39 3.47 -3.73
N ALA A 162 7.07 4.56 -4.44
CA ALA A 162 8.00 5.41 -5.17
C ALA A 162 7.60 6.87 -4.91
N ASN A 163 7.81 7.33 -3.68
CA ASN A 163 7.20 8.56 -3.19
C ASN A 163 7.79 9.80 -3.86
N HIS A 164 9.11 9.96 -3.89
CA HIS A 164 9.69 11.21 -4.33
C HIS A 164 10.96 11.05 -5.17
N ASP A 165 11.16 12.00 -6.06
CA ASP A 165 12.45 12.28 -6.66
C ASP A 165 13.28 13.12 -5.68
N ILE A 166 14.54 12.75 -5.48
CA ILE A 166 15.45 13.39 -4.51
C ILE A 166 15.66 14.87 -4.84
N ASN A 167 15.81 15.19 -6.12
CA ASN A 167 16.07 16.57 -6.55
C ASN A 167 14.82 17.44 -6.45
N MET A 168 13.64 16.90 -6.80
CA MET A 168 12.37 17.61 -6.61
C MET A 168 12.13 17.90 -5.14
N LEU A 169 12.30 16.91 -4.26
CA LEU A 169 12.14 17.11 -2.82
C LEU A 169 13.13 18.15 -2.27
N LYS A 170 14.40 18.06 -2.65
CA LYS A 170 15.44 19.01 -2.23
C LYS A 170 15.08 20.44 -2.62
N ASN A 171 14.59 20.65 -3.83
CA ASN A 171 14.31 21.96 -4.41
C ASN A 171 12.85 22.44 -4.19
N CYS A 172 12.01 21.66 -3.53
CA CYS A 172 10.61 22.00 -3.28
C CYS A 172 10.52 23.25 -2.36
N GLU A 173 10.03 24.36 -2.88
CA GLU A 173 9.87 25.59 -2.11
C GLU A 173 8.65 25.55 -1.16
N LYS A 174 7.65 24.73 -1.46
CA LYS A 174 6.44 24.58 -0.66
C LYS A 174 6.69 23.87 0.69
N TYR A 175 7.75 23.06 0.79
CA TYR A 175 7.99 22.25 1.97
C TYR A 175 9.09 22.86 2.85
N PRO A 176 8.83 23.09 4.15
CA PRO A 176 9.88 23.50 5.08
C PRO A 176 10.94 22.41 5.21
N LEU A 177 12.16 22.79 5.58
CA LEU A 177 13.28 21.87 5.70
C LEU A 177 12.98 20.67 6.61
N SER A 178 12.29 20.90 7.72
CA SER A 178 11.90 19.83 8.66
C SER A 178 11.03 18.76 8.02
N LEU A 179 10.08 19.15 7.14
CA LEU A 179 9.24 18.20 6.41
C LEU A 179 10.06 17.43 5.36
N LYS A 180 10.96 18.10 4.64
CA LYS A 180 11.86 17.44 3.69
C LYS A 180 12.73 16.39 4.38
N MET A 181 13.30 16.74 5.55
CA MET A 181 14.11 15.81 6.35
C MET A 181 13.29 14.63 6.87
N ARG A 182 12.03 14.85 7.27
CA ARG A 182 11.12 13.77 7.66
C ARG A 182 10.84 12.83 6.50
N ILE A 183 10.48 13.36 5.32
CA ILE A 183 10.17 12.58 4.12
C ILE A 183 11.38 11.73 3.69
N ALA A 184 12.58 12.33 3.62
CA ALA A 184 13.81 11.64 3.23
C ALA A 184 14.45 10.80 4.35
N GLY A 185 13.87 10.82 5.54
CA GLY A 185 14.41 10.13 6.72
C GLY A 185 14.16 8.62 6.69
N LYS A 186 14.85 7.89 7.58
CA LYS A 186 14.74 6.41 7.70
C LYS A 186 13.32 5.91 7.99
N ASN A 187 12.47 6.75 8.55
CA ASN A 187 11.07 6.46 8.85
C ASN A 187 10.13 7.34 8.02
N GLY A 188 10.60 7.89 6.91
CA GLY A 188 9.81 8.67 5.98
C GLY A 188 9.25 7.83 4.85
N HIS A 189 9.69 8.13 3.61
CA HIS A 189 9.19 7.49 2.40
C HIS A 189 10.32 7.13 1.44
N LEU A 190 10.13 6.11 0.61
CA LEU A 190 11.11 5.70 -0.39
C LEU A 190 11.26 6.77 -1.49
N SER A 191 12.50 7.09 -1.82
CA SER A 191 12.82 7.79 -3.07
C SER A 191 12.70 6.86 -4.27
N ASN A 192 12.65 7.43 -5.48
CA ASN A 192 12.70 6.66 -6.72
C ASN A 192 13.94 5.77 -6.80
N ASP A 193 15.09 6.24 -6.28
CA ASP A 193 16.35 5.47 -6.21
C ASP A 193 16.21 4.24 -5.30
N ALA A 194 15.68 4.43 -4.11
CA ALA A 194 15.49 3.34 -3.16
C ALA A 194 14.47 2.31 -3.68
N SER A 195 13.44 2.78 -4.35
CA SER A 195 12.41 1.95 -4.98
C SER A 195 13.00 1.13 -6.12
N GLU A 196 13.84 1.73 -6.97
CA GLU A 196 14.53 1.04 -8.07
C GLU A 196 15.42 -0.09 -7.54
N ASN A 197 16.27 0.21 -6.55
CA ASN A 197 17.16 -0.80 -5.94
C ASN A 197 16.39 -1.98 -5.33
N PHE A 198 15.22 -1.74 -4.76
CA PHE A 198 14.38 -2.81 -4.23
C PHE A 198 13.64 -3.57 -5.34
N ALA A 199 13.16 -2.86 -6.37
CA ALA A 199 12.54 -3.44 -7.55
C ALA A 199 13.48 -4.41 -8.27
N GLU A 200 14.75 -4.04 -8.44
CA GLU A 200 15.79 -4.91 -9.00
C GLU A 200 15.87 -6.26 -8.27
N LYS A 201 15.96 -6.23 -6.92
CA LYS A 201 16.01 -7.46 -6.11
C LYS A 201 14.76 -8.32 -6.29
N LEU A 202 13.58 -7.70 -6.33
CA LEU A 202 12.31 -8.40 -6.52
C LEU A 202 12.25 -9.06 -7.91
N ILE A 203 12.61 -8.34 -8.96
CA ILE A 203 12.61 -8.84 -10.34
C ILE A 203 13.63 -9.99 -10.47
N ALA A 204 14.83 -9.83 -9.93
CA ALA A 204 15.87 -10.88 -9.94
C ALA A 204 15.42 -12.17 -9.25
N THR A 205 14.47 -12.11 -8.33
CA THR A 205 13.90 -13.28 -7.63
C THR A 205 12.55 -13.75 -8.17
N GLY A 206 12.10 -13.16 -9.29
CA GLY A 206 10.97 -13.70 -10.06
C GLY A 206 9.66 -12.91 -9.96
N THR A 207 9.63 -11.73 -9.32
CA THR A 207 8.47 -10.83 -9.38
C THR A 207 8.18 -10.44 -10.82
N LYS A 208 6.92 -10.56 -11.23
CA LYS A 208 6.49 -10.35 -12.62
C LYS A 208 5.91 -8.97 -12.88
N GLN A 209 5.41 -8.33 -11.85
CA GLN A 209 4.81 -7.00 -11.97
C GLN A 209 5.10 -6.17 -10.73
N ILE A 210 5.52 -4.94 -10.94
CA ILE A 210 5.66 -3.92 -9.90
C ILE A 210 4.75 -2.76 -10.26
N VAL A 211 3.95 -2.32 -9.30
CA VAL A 211 3.12 -1.12 -9.43
C VAL A 211 3.72 -0.06 -8.50
N LEU A 212 4.28 0.98 -9.09
CA LEU A 212 4.80 2.12 -8.34
C LEU A 212 3.63 2.86 -7.69
N ALA A 213 3.65 2.98 -6.39
CA ALA A 213 2.53 3.48 -5.61
C ALA A 213 2.96 4.61 -4.66
N HIS A 214 1.98 5.27 -4.06
CA HIS A 214 2.18 6.32 -3.04
C HIS A 214 3.09 7.47 -3.50
N LEU A 215 2.91 7.91 -4.75
CA LEU A 215 3.69 9.01 -5.32
C LEU A 215 3.27 10.36 -4.70
N SER A 216 4.26 11.16 -4.33
CA SER A 216 4.06 12.55 -3.89
C SER A 216 3.62 13.42 -5.06
N LYS A 217 2.51 14.13 -4.91
CA LYS A 217 2.02 15.08 -5.92
C LYS A 217 2.95 16.28 -6.16
N GLU A 218 3.72 16.66 -5.12
CA GLU A 218 4.61 17.82 -5.17
C GLU A 218 6.03 17.46 -5.56
N ASN A 219 6.47 16.24 -5.26
CA ASN A 219 7.87 15.85 -5.38
C ASN A 219 8.08 14.63 -6.28
N ASN A 220 7.09 14.27 -7.09
CA ASN A 220 7.17 13.23 -8.09
C ASN A 220 6.14 13.45 -9.21
N THR A 221 6.26 12.69 -10.27
CA THR A 221 5.20 12.49 -11.25
C THR A 221 5.19 11.04 -11.72
N PRO A 222 4.05 10.49 -12.17
CA PRO A 222 3.99 9.13 -12.71
C PRO A 222 5.03 8.87 -13.79
N GLN A 223 5.17 9.78 -14.72
CA GLN A 223 6.13 9.65 -15.83
C GLN A 223 7.57 9.71 -15.37
N LEU A 224 7.91 10.58 -14.40
CA LEU A 224 9.27 10.68 -13.87
C LEU A 224 9.65 9.40 -13.12
N ALA A 225 8.81 8.93 -12.20
CA ALA A 225 9.06 7.70 -11.45
C ALA A 225 9.24 6.49 -12.39
N TYR A 226 8.32 6.34 -13.34
CA TYR A 226 8.39 5.26 -14.33
C TYR A 226 9.66 5.31 -15.16
N ASN A 227 9.96 6.44 -15.80
CA ASN A 227 11.13 6.58 -16.67
C ASN A 227 12.43 6.39 -15.89
N TYR A 228 12.53 6.97 -14.69
CA TYR A 228 13.71 6.87 -13.85
C TYR A 228 14.02 5.41 -13.50
N ILE A 229 13.03 4.70 -12.95
CA ILE A 229 13.20 3.32 -12.49
C ILE A 229 13.45 2.38 -13.66
N THR A 230 12.69 2.48 -14.74
CA THR A 230 12.86 1.59 -15.90
C THR A 230 14.19 1.80 -16.61
N SER A 231 14.69 3.06 -16.70
CA SER A 231 15.99 3.35 -17.30
C SER A 231 17.15 2.73 -16.52
N LEU A 232 17.14 2.85 -15.20
CA LEU A 232 18.17 2.25 -14.35
C LEU A 232 18.13 0.72 -14.35
N LEU A 233 16.93 0.14 -14.35
CA LEU A 233 16.77 -1.32 -14.50
C LEU A 233 17.32 -1.81 -15.85
N ALA A 234 17.07 -1.07 -16.93
CA ALA A 234 17.60 -1.40 -18.26
C ALA A 234 19.13 -1.32 -18.32
N GLU A 235 19.76 -0.32 -17.69
CA GLU A 235 21.22 -0.23 -17.55
C GLU A 235 21.82 -1.44 -16.82
N LYS A 236 21.06 -2.06 -15.92
CA LYS A 236 21.44 -3.28 -15.20
C LYS A 236 21.06 -4.58 -15.94
N GLY A 237 20.53 -4.47 -17.15
CA GLY A 237 20.17 -5.61 -18.01
C GLY A 237 18.77 -6.17 -17.79
N PHE A 238 17.90 -5.48 -17.03
CA PHE A 238 16.50 -5.86 -16.84
C PHE A 238 15.62 -5.09 -17.85
N ASN A 239 15.11 -5.79 -18.87
CA ASN A 239 14.29 -5.17 -19.90
C ASN A 239 12.80 -5.47 -19.63
N GLU A 240 12.01 -4.40 -19.50
CA GLU A 240 10.57 -4.49 -19.36
C GLU A 240 9.92 -5.12 -20.59
N GLY A 241 8.85 -5.88 -20.35
CA GLY A 241 8.08 -6.57 -21.40
C GLY A 241 8.57 -8.00 -21.72
N GLU A 242 9.80 -8.37 -21.35
CA GLU A 242 10.32 -9.72 -21.52
C GLU A 242 9.99 -10.62 -20.33
N THR A 243 10.38 -10.19 -19.14
CA THR A 243 10.26 -10.99 -17.91
C THR A 243 9.42 -10.37 -16.83
N PHE A 244 9.26 -9.05 -16.84
CA PHE A 244 8.48 -8.27 -15.87
C PHE A 244 7.80 -7.07 -16.53
N ARG A 245 6.94 -6.41 -15.75
CA ARG A 245 6.25 -5.17 -16.13
C ARG A 245 6.26 -4.20 -14.96
N ILE A 246 6.37 -2.89 -15.28
CA ILE A 246 6.18 -1.79 -14.32
C ILE A 246 4.96 -0.98 -14.73
N ASP A 247 4.09 -0.71 -13.77
CA ASP A 247 2.94 0.19 -13.89
C ASP A 247 3.06 1.29 -12.82
N VAL A 248 2.23 2.31 -12.92
CA VAL A 248 2.07 3.35 -11.90
C VAL A 248 0.62 3.40 -11.47
N ALA A 249 0.36 3.47 -10.14
CA ALA A 249 -0.96 3.44 -9.52
C ALA A 249 -1.74 4.76 -9.70
#